data_e093a48e5e7c3c45904b15e015dcbaf0
#
_entry.id   e093a48e5e7c3c45904b15e015dcbaf0
#
_cell.length_a   1.000
_cell.length_b   1.000
_cell.length_c   1.000
_cell.angle_alpha   90.00
_cell.angle_beta   90.00
_cell.angle_gamma   90.00
#
_symmetry.space_group_name_H-M   'P 1'
#
loop_
_entity.id
_entity.type
_entity.pdbx_description
1 polymer ?
#
loop_
_entity_poly.entity_id
_entity_poly.type
_entity_poly.pdbx_seq_one_letter_code
_entity_poly.pdbx_strand_id
1 'polypeptide(L)'
;MDAMRILMDEHQSLAAIIHAIRHMIGEIEAGRLQPDHKLLEAMVHYLDAYPEKRHHPKEDAFLFGPLRARTHDADAALDRLEAEHADADARIAVLEAAVKGYAHDPAAGFEAFKAAFNDYAAFYRNHMMTEEREVLPQIR
;
A
#
# COMPACT_ATOMS: atom_id res chain seq x y z
N MET A 1 17.77 -2.32 18.13
CA MET A 1 16.78 -1.60 17.33
C MET A 1 15.53 -2.46 17.17
N ASP A 2 14.39 -1.87 17.35
CA ASP A 2 13.12 -2.59 17.35
C ASP A 2 12.59 -2.70 15.91
N ALA A 3 12.56 -3.93 15.37
CA ALA A 3 12.04 -4.20 14.02
C ALA A 3 10.57 -3.81 13.90
N MET A 4 9.79 -4.01 14.97
CA MET A 4 8.37 -3.66 14.97
C MET A 4 8.18 -2.14 14.84
N ARG A 5 8.99 -1.36 15.53
CA ARG A 5 8.94 0.10 15.44
C ARG A 5 9.25 0.58 14.02
N ILE A 6 10.26 -0.02 13.37
CA ILE A 6 10.60 0.31 11.99
C ILE A 6 9.42 0.04 11.07
N LEU A 7 8.77 -1.13 11.22
CA LEU A 7 7.63 -1.48 10.38
C LEU A 7 6.43 -0.57 10.61
N MET A 8 6.19 -0.17 11.86
CA MET A 8 5.12 0.79 12.16
C MET A 8 5.41 2.17 11.56
N ASP A 9 6.66 2.62 11.61
CA ASP A 9 7.07 3.88 10.97
C ASP A 9 6.90 3.79 9.45
N GLU A 10 7.22 2.65 8.85
CA GLU A 10 7.01 2.40 7.42
C GLU A 10 5.52 2.45 7.07
N HIS A 11 4.65 1.86 7.90
CA HIS A 11 3.19 1.93 7.71
C HIS A 11 2.72 3.38 7.72
N GLN A 12 3.20 4.18 8.66
CA GLN A 12 2.82 5.59 8.75
C GLN A 12 3.25 6.37 7.51
N SER A 13 4.46 6.11 7.01
CA SER A 13 4.95 6.77 5.80
C SER A 13 4.10 6.41 4.58
N LEU A 14 3.75 5.14 4.43
CA LEU A 14 2.91 4.67 3.32
C LEU A 14 1.49 5.25 3.42
N ALA A 15 0.93 5.28 4.63
CA ALA A 15 -0.37 5.86 4.86
C ALA A 15 -0.39 7.35 4.51
N ALA A 16 0.70 8.08 4.81
CA ALA A 16 0.82 9.50 4.47
C ALA A 16 0.82 9.73 2.96
N ILE A 17 1.54 8.88 2.19
CA ILE A 17 1.55 8.98 0.73
C ILE A 17 0.16 8.69 0.16
N ILE A 18 -0.50 7.64 0.64
CA ILE A 18 -1.87 7.31 0.20
C ILE A 18 -2.82 8.45 0.50
N HIS A 19 -2.72 9.04 1.70
CA HIS A 19 -3.56 10.17 2.09
C HIS A 19 -3.30 11.39 1.18
N ALA A 20 -2.04 11.67 0.86
CA ALA A 20 -1.68 12.78 -0.01
C ALA A 20 -2.25 12.60 -1.42
N ILE A 21 -2.18 11.41 -1.98
CA ILE A 21 -2.76 11.13 -3.30
C ILE A 21 -4.28 11.30 -3.26
N ARG A 22 -4.93 10.78 -2.21
CA ARG A 22 -6.37 10.92 -2.05
C ARG A 22 -6.79 12.39 -2.00
N HIS A 23 -6.05 13.21 -1.25
CA HIS A 23 -6.31 14.64 -1.17
C HIS A 23 -6.16 15.30 -2.54
N MET A 24 -5.10 14.99 -3.28
CA MET A 24 -4.87 15.53 -4.61
C MET A 24 -5.99 15.16 -5.58
N ILE A 25 -6.44 13.90 -5.56
CA ILE A 25 -7.55 13.46 -6.41
C ILE A 25 -8.81 14.27 -6.10
N GLY A 26 -9.13 14.46 -4.81
CA GLY A 26 -10.27 15.25 -4.40
C GLY A 26 -10.19 16.71 -4.86
N GLU A 27 -9.02 17.33 -4.78
CA GLU A 27 -8.80 18.70 -5.20
C GLU A 27 -8.85 18.85 -6.72
N ILE A 28 -8.31 17.86 -7.45
CA ILE A 28 -8.39 17.83 -8.92
C ILE A 28 -9.85 17.71 -9.36
N GLU A 29 -10.59 16.81 -8.73
CA GLU A 29 -12.01 16.58 -9.06
C GLU A 29 -12.85 17.81 -8.80
N ALA A 30 -12.53 18.56 -7.75
CA ALA A 30 -13.23 19.80 -7.39
C ALA A 30 -12.79 20.99 -8.24
N GLY A 31 -11.81 20.84 -9.11
CA GLY A 31 -11.31 21.92 -9.96
C GLY A 31 -10.39 22.90 -9.25
N ARG A 32 -9.92 22.57 -8.03
CA ARG A 32 -9.05 23.45 -7.24
C ARG A 32 -7.56 23.21 -7.46
N LEU A 33 -7.20 22.09 -8.10
CA LEU A 33 -5.81 21.73 -8.33
C LEU A 33 -5.64 21.21 -9.75
N GLN A 34 -4.59 21.67 -10.43
CA GLN A 34 -4.17 21.11 -11.70
C GLN A 34 -3.31 19.90 -11.42
N PRO A 35 -3.49 18.77 -12.13
CA PRO A 35 -2.71 17.57 -11.86
C PRO A 35 -1.24 17.76 -12.23
N ASP A 36 -0.37 17.40 -11.29
CA ASP A 36 1.05 17.25 -11.54
C ASP A 36 1.31 15.77 -11.84
N HIS A 37 1.31 15.41 -13.12
CA HIS A 37 1.41 14.01 -13.53
C HIS A 37 2.74 13.38 -13.15
N LYS A 38 3.83 14.13 -13.19
CA LYS A 38 5.14 13.60 -12.78
C LYS A 38 5.16 13.28 -11.30
N LEU A 39 4.57 14.14 -10.48
CA LEU A 39 4.48 13.91 -9.05
C LEU A 39 3.60 12.69 -8.74
N LEU A 40 2.44 12.60 -9.39
CA LEU A 40 1.53 11.46 -9.19
C LEU A 40 2.20 10.14 -9.59
N GLU A 41 2.90 10.11 -10.72
CA GLU A 41 3.64 8.92 -11.13
C GLU A 41 4.73 8.56 -10.13
N ALA A 42 5.45 9.55 -9.61
CA ALA A 42 6.50 9.32 -8.62
C ALA A 42 5.93 8.77 -7.31
N MET A 43 4.78 9.29 -6.86
CA MET A 43 4.13 8.83 -5.65
C MET A 43 3.63 7.39 -5.79
N VAL A 44 3.02 7.07 -6.93
CA VAL A 44 2.56 5.70 -7.22
C VAL A 44 3.75 4.74 -7.31
N HIS A 45 4.83 5.18 -7.96
CA HIS A 45 6.06 4.37 -8.04
C HIS A 45 6.64 4.09 -6.65
N TYR A 46 6.57 5.05 -5.75
CA TYR A 46 7.02 4.84 -4.37
C TYR A 46 6.19 3.74 -3.68
N LEU A 47 4.89 3.71 -3.91
CA LEU A 47 4.02 2.67 -3.36
C LEU A 47 4.39 1.29 -3.88
N ASP A 48 4.87 1.17 -5.13
CA ASP A 48 5.37 -0.09 -5.67
C ASP A 48 6.75 -0.44 -5.11
N ALA A 49 7.68 0.50 -5.21
CA ALA A 49 9.08 0.23 -4.88
C ALA A 49 9.30 -0.08 -3.41
N TYR A 50 8.52 0.52 -2.51
CA TYR A 50 8.77 0.41 -1.09
C TYR A 50 8.01 -0.76 -0.44
N PRO A 51 6.65 -0.76 -0.41
CA PRO A 51 5.95 -1.85 0.27
C PRO A 51 6.12 -3.19 -0.43
N GLU A 52 6.04 -3.21 -1.78
CA GLU A 52 6.03 -4.46 -2.52
C GLU A 52 7.42 -5.10 -2.61
N LYS A 53 8.47 -4.30 -2.68
CA LYS A 53 9.83 -4.80 -2.93
C LYS A 53 10.74 -4.78 -1.73
N ARG A 54 10.42 -4.01 -0.69
CA ARG A 54 11.26 -3.88 0.50
C ARG A 54 10.54 -4.23 1.79
N HIS A 55 9.36 -3.66 2.01
CA HIS A 55 8.62 -3.80 3.27
C HIS A 55 8.09 -5.23 3.45
N HIS A 56 7.39 -5.77 2.46
CA HIS A 56 6.80 -7.10 2.55
C HIS A 56 7.84 -8.21 2.73
N PRO A 57 8.97 -8.21 1.99
CA PRO A 57 10.02 -9.19 2.26
C PRO A 57 10.59 -9.11 3.66
N LYS A 58 10.72 -7.90 4.24
CA LYS A 58 11.16 -7.75 5.63
C LYS A 58 10.17 -8.37 6.61
N GLU A 59 8.86 -8.15 6.39
CA GLU A 59 7.84 -8.72 7.23
C GLU A 59 7.90 -10.24 7.20
N ASP A 60 8.00 -10.84 6.03
CA ASP A 60 8.06 -12.29 5.87
C ASP A 60 9.29 -12.87 6.57
N ALA A 61 10.44 -12.23 6.42
CA ALA A 61 11.70 -12.73 6.97
C ALA A 61 11.85 -12.48 8.47
N PHE A 62 11.48 -11.29 8.94
CA PHE A 62 11.81 -10.85 10.30
C PHE A 62 10.65 -10.88 11.29
N LEU A 63 9.41 -10.95 10.82
CA LEU A 63 8.24 -11.00 11.69
C LEU A 63 7.45 -12.28 11.52
N PHE A 64 7.02 -12.59 10.31
CA PHE A 64 6.09 -13.69 10.07
C PHE A 64 6.75 -15.05 10.30
N GLY A 65 7.96 -15.27 9.77
CA GLY A 65 8.69 -16.49 9.97
C GLY A 65 8.95 -16.78 11.43
N PRO A 66 9.60 -15.85 12.17
CA PRO A 66 9.84 -16.06 13.61
C PRO A 66 8.56 -16.25 14.43
N LEU A 67 7.48 -15.54 14.09
CA LEU A 67 6.21 -15.69 14.80
C LEU A 67 5.61 -17.08 14.60
N ARG A 68 5.65 -17.61 13.36
CA ARG A 68 5.17 -18.96 13.05
C ARG A 68 5.94 -20.01 13.84
N ALA A 69 7.24 -19.81 14.03
CA ALA A 69 8.07 -20.74 14.78
C ALA A 69 7.74 -20.73 16.28
N ARG A 70 7.21 -19.62 16.79
CA ARG A 70 6.93 -19.46 18.22
C ARG A 70 5.52 -19.84 18.63
N THR A 71 4.53 -19.60 17.76
CA THR A 71 3.12 -19.85 18.09
C THR A 71 2.33 -20.15 16.84
N HIS A 72 1.20 -20.85 16.99
CA HIS A 72 0.25 -21.09 15.90
C HIS A 72 -0.98 -20.18 16.00
N ASP A 73 -1.04 -19.32 17.03
CA ASP A 73 -2.23 -18.49 17.28
C ASP A 73 -2.47 -17.45 16.18
N ALA A 74 -1.45 -17.08 15.44
CA ALA A 74 -1.54 -16.09 14.38
C ALA A 74 -1.53 -16.71 12.97
N ASP A 75 -1.49 -18.04 12.83
CA ASP A 75 -1.30 -18.69 11.53
C ASP A 75 -2.33 -18.27 10.48
N ALA A 76 -3.61 -18.21 10.85
CA ALA A 76 -4.67 -17.82 9.89
C ALA A 76 -4.48 -16.38 9.38
N ALA A 77 -4.14 -15.45 10.28
CA ALA A 77 -3.88 -14.07 9.89
C ALA A 77 -2.63 -13.96 9.02
N LEU A 78 -1.56 -14.70 9.37
CA LEU A 78 -0.32 -14.71 8.59
C LEU A 78 -0.54 -15.28 7.20
N ASP A 79 -1.31 -16.37 7.08
CA ASP A 79 -1.62 -16.95 5.78
C ASP A 79 -2.37 -15.95 4.89
N ARG A 80 -3.32 -15.22 5.48
CA ARG A 80 -4.07 -14.19 4.76
C ARG A 80 -3.16 -13.06 4.29
N LEU A 81 -2.29 -12.57 5.17
CA LEU A 81 -1.37 -11.48 4.84
C LEU A 81 -0.37 -11.88 3.76
N GLU A 82 0.15 -13.10 3.80
CA GLU A 82 1.06 -13.58 2.76
C GLU A 82 0.36 -13.70 1.41
N ALA A 83 -0.89 -14.16 1.40
CA ALA A 83 -1.69 -14.21 0.18
C ALA A 83 -1.96 -12.79 -0.35
N GLU A 84 -2.19 -11.82 0.54
CA GLU A 84 -2.38 -10.42 0.16
C GLU A 84 -1.10 -9.82 -0.41
N HIS A 85 0.08 -10.19 0.12
CA HIS A 85 1.36 -9.76 -0.46
C HIS A 85 1.49 -10.20 -1.92
N ALA A 86 1.08 -11.43 -2.23
CA ALA A 86 1.11 -11.93 -3.60
C ALA A 86 0.12 -11.19 -4.50
N ASP A 87 -1.06 -10.84 -3.98
CA ASP A 87 -2.09 -10.11 -4.73
C ASP A 87 -1.73 -8.63 -4.92
N ALA A 88 -0.95 -8.06 -4.01
CA ALA A 88 -0.56 -6.66 -4.04
C ALA A 88 0.20 -6.29 -5.32
N ASP A 89 1.05 -7.19 -5.81
CA ASP A 89 1.81 -6.95 -7.05
C ASP A 89 0.87 -6.69 -8.23
N ALA A 90 -0.21 -7.46 -8.34
CA ALA A 90 -1.19 -7.28 -9.41
C ALA A 90 -1.94 -5.96 -9.25
N ARG A 91 -2.30 -5.60 -8.03
CA ARG A 91 -3.05 -4.37 -7.75
C ARG A 91 -2.23 -3.12 -8.00
N ILE A 92 -0.95 -3.12 -7.60
CA ILE A 92 -0.10 -1.95 -7.83
C ILE A 92 0.22 -1.80 -9.33
N ALA A 93 0.33 -2.89 -10.07
CA ALA A 93 0.53 -2.83 -11.51
C ALA A 93 -0.65 -2.16 -12.22
N VAL A 94 -1.89 -2.44 -11.77
CA VAL A 94 -3.09 -1.77 -12.30
C VAL A 94 -3.03 -0.27 -12.01
N LEU A 95 -2.64 0.12 -10.80
CA LEU A 95 -2.53 1.54 -10.42
C LEU A 95 -1.43 2.24 -11.22
N GLU A 96 -0.27 1.61 -11.42
CA GLU A 96 0.80 2.20 -12.22
C GLU A 96 0.36 2.41 -13.67
N ALA A 97 -0.32 1.44 -14.27
CA ALA A 97 -0.85 1.59 -15.61
C ALA A 97 -1.87 2.73 -15.69
N ALA A 98 -2.72 2.85 -14.68
CA ALA A 98 -3.77 3.87 -14.64
C ALA A 98 -3.19 5.27 -14.49
N VAL A 99 -2.15 5.47 -13.66
CA VAL A 99 -1.54 6.79 -13.50
C VAL A 99 -0.84 7.23 -14.77
N LYS A 100 -0.23 6.31 -15.50
CA LYS A 100 0.38 6.60 -16.80
C LYS A 100 -0.66 6.93 -17.86
N GLY A 101 -1.77 6.19 -17.87
CA GLY A 101 -2.89 6.48 -18.75
C GLY A 101 -3.49 7.84 -18.51
N TYR A 102 -3.58 8.25 -17.25
CA TYR A 102 -4.04 9.57 -16.88
C TYR A 102 -3.10 10.66 -17.39
N ALA A 103 -1.79 10.47 -17.26
CA ALA A 103 -0.80 11.42 -17.78
C ALA A 103 -0.86 11.53 -19.30
N HIS A 104 -1.12 10.40 -19.99
CA HIS A 104 -1.17 10.35 -21.45
C HIS A 104 -2.45 11.03 -22.00
N ASP A 105 -3.58 10.79 -21.37
CA ASP A 105 -4.87 11.36 -21.76
C ASP A 105 -5.66 11.77 -20.50
N PRO A 106 -5.44 13.00 -19.99
CA PRO A 106 -6.07 13.41 -18.73
C PRO A 106 -7.59 13.37 -18.75
N ALA A 107 -8.21 13.72 -19.87
CA ALA A 107 -9.67 13.73 -19.95
C ALA A 107 -10.27 12.34 -19.87
N ALA A 108 -9.66 11.35 -20.54
CA ALA A 108 -10.16 9.98 -20.58
C ALA A 108 -9.65 9.14 -19.40
N GLY A 109 -8.48 9.47 -18.83
CA GLY A 109 -7.80 8.62 -17.86
C GLY A 109 -8.11 8.90 -16.39
N PHE A 110 -8.77 10.02 -16.06
CA PHE A 110 -8.96 10.39 -14.66
C PHE A 110 -9.79 9.39 -13.88
N GLU A 111 -10.94 8.97 -14.42
CA GLU A 111 -11.83 8.04 -13.70
C GLU A 111 -11.17 6.68 -13.47
N ALA A 112 -10.42 6.18 -14.44
CA ALA A 112 -9.69 4.91 -14.29
C ALA A 112 -8.60 5.04 -13.22
N PHE A 113 -7.88 6.15 -13.19
CA PHE A 113 -6.88 6.39 -12.16
C PHE A 113 -7.52 6.47 -10.78
N LYS A 114 -8.59 7.24 -10.64
CA LYS A 114 -9.31 7.37 -9.37
C LYS A 114 -9.81 6.01 -8.87
N ALA A 115 -10.41 5.20 -9.75
CA ALA A 115 -10.92 3.88 -9.39
C ALA A 115 -9.80 2.93 -8.98
N ALA A 116 -8.69 2.89 -9.72
CA ALA A 116 -7.54 2.07 -9.40
C ALA A 116 -6.91 2.48 -8.07
N PHE A 117 -6.80 3.78 -7.83
CA PHE A 117 -6.28 4.28 -6.57
C PHE A 117 -7.18 3.90 -5.39
N ASN A 118 -8.48 4.10 -5.51
CA ASN A 118 -9.42 3.75 -4.44
C ASN A 118 -9.37 2.26 -4.11
N ASP A 119 -9.26 1.39 -5.12
CA ASP A 119 -9.13 -0.04 -4.93
C ASP A 119 -7.85 -0.39 -4.16
N TYR A 120 -6.72 0.16 -4.60
CA TYR A 120 -5.44 -0.10 -3.94
C TYR A 120 -5.42 0.42 -2.52
N ALA A 121 -5.93 1.63 -2.30
CA ALA A 121 -5.95 2.27 -0.98
C ALA A 121 -6.80 1.47 0.01
N ALA A 122 -7.97 1.01 -0.40
CA ALA A 122 -8.84 0.20 0.45
C ALA A 122 -8.19 -1.15 0.77
N PHE A 123 -7.60 -1.79 -0.22
CA PHE A 123 -6.88 -3.05 -0.05
C PHE A 123 -5.73 -2.89 0.96
N TYR A 124 -4.90 -1.87 0.78
CA TYR A 124 -3.73 -1.69 1.62
C TYR A 124 -4.10 -1.29 3.05
N ARG A 125 -5.15 -0.47 3.20
CA ARG A 125 -5.67 -0.12 4.53
C ARG A 125 -6.12 -1.35 5.29
N ASN A 126 -6.88 -2.23 4.65
CA ASN A 126 -7.35 -3.47 5.28
C ASN A 126 -6.18 -4.39 5.63
N HIS A 127 -5.18 -4.46 4.75
CA HIS A 127 -3.97 -5.24 4.99
C HIS A 127 -3.23 -4.74 6.23
N MET A 128 -2.98 -3.43 6.33
CA MET A 128 -2.29 -2.84 7.48
C MET A 128 -3.09 -3.02 8.78
N MET A 129 -4.42 -2.86 8.72
CA MET A 129 -5.27 -3.03 9.89
C MET A 129 -5.24 -4.46 10.41
N THR A 130 -5.26 -5.45 9.52
CA THR A 130 -5.14 -6.86 9.91
C THR A 130 -3.81 -7.12 10.61
N GLU A 131 -2.73 -6.61 10.04
CA GLU A 131 -1.40 -6.78 10.59
C GLU A 131 -1.29 -6.16 11.98
N GLU A 132 -1.75 -4.92 12.13
CA GLU A 132 -1.65 -4.21 13.41
C GLU A 132 -2.56 -4.78 14.49
N ARG A 133 -3.72 -5.30 14.14
CA ARG A 133 -4.70 -5.82 15.11
C ARG A 133 -4.51 -7.29 15.44
N GLU A 134 -4.13 -8.10 14.47
CA GLU A 134 -4.11 -9.56 14.62
C GLU A 134 -2.71 -10.16 14.71
N VAL A 135 -1.69 -9.49 14.18
CA VAL A 135 -0.33 -10.04 14.12
C VAL A 135 0.61 -9.35 15.10
N LEU A 136 0.73 -8.03 15.05
CA LEU A 136 1.67 -7.30 15.90
C LEU A 136 1.45 -7.53 17.40
N PRO A 137 0.21 -7.62 17.93
CA PRO A 137 0.01 -7.93 19.35
C PRO A 137 0.56 -9.29 19.77
N GLN A 138 0.67 -10.25 18.85
CA GLN A 138 1.21 -11.59 19.15
C GLN A 138 2.73 -11.59 19.32
N ILE A 139 3.40 -10.53 18.86
CA ILE A 139 4.86 -10.44 18.90
C ILE A 139 5.37 -9.96 20.26
N ARG A 140 4.55 -9.26 21.01
CA ARG A 140 4.90 -8.70 22.32
C ARG A 140 4.96 -9.73 23.42
#